data_4b54592664a039107874111bb9309aa7
#
_entry.id   4b54592664a039107874111bb9309aa7
#
_cell.length_a   1.000
_cell.length_b   1.000
_cell.length_c   1.000
_cell.angle_alpha   90.00
_cell.angle_beta   90.00
_cell.angle_gamma   90.00
#
_symmetry.space_group_name_H-M   'P 1'
#
loop_
_entity.id
_entity.type
_entity.pdbx_description
1 polymer ?
#
loop_
_entity_poly.entity_id
_entity_poly.type
_entity_poly.pdbx_seq_one_letter_code
_entity_poly.pdbx_strand_id
1 'polypeptide(L)'
;MKNLTAQAVYNADIYLRLSDDDGDKPESNSIKNQREFITEFLKSMPEIRIHAERKDDGFSGVDFFRPGIQEVLQDVRSGAVNCVVVKDLSRLGRNYIETGKVLQEFADHGVRFIAINDGYDTANAQGQASTILLPIKNLMNDSYSRDISVKIRSHLEVKKRKGQFVGAFAAYGYLKSPDDKNQLVVDDYAAEVVRDIFRWKLEGMSQQGIADRLNADG
;
A
#
# COMPACT_ATOMS: atom_id res chain seq x y z
N MET A 1 -9.21 -48.69 -14.73
CA MET A 1 -8.48 -48.24 -13.55
C MET A 1 -8.72 -46.73 -13.40
N LYS A 2 -9.61 -46.36 -12.47
CA LYS A 2 -9.83 -44.90 -12.17
C LYS A 2 -8.62 -44.41 -11.37
N ASN A 3 -7.86 -43.49 -11.95
CA ASN A 3 -6.87 -42.73 -11.22
C ASN A 3 -7.60 -41.98 -10.08
N LEU A 4 -7.47 -42.48 -8.87
CA LEU A 4 -7.72 -41.74 -7.65
C LEU A 4 -6.60 -40.70 -7.58
N THR A 5 -6.82 -39.53 -8.14
CA THR A 5 -6.07 -38.34 -7.78
C THR A 5 -6.25 -38.16 -6.28
N ALA A 6 -5.16 -38.26 -5.53
CA ALA A 6 -5.15 -37.99 -4.11
C ALA A 6 -5.74 -36.59 -3.90
N GLN A 7 -6.91 -36.55 -3.24
CA GLN A 7 -7.62 -35.30 -2.96
C GLN A 7 -6.68 -34.45 -2.09
N ALA A 8 -6.34 -33.26 -2.56
CA ALA A 8 -5.45 -32.37 -1.80
C ALA A 8 -6.08 -32.12 -0.43
N VAL A 9 -5.33 -32.40 0.63
CA VAL A 9 -5.80 -32.15 1.99
C VAL A 9 -5.26 -30.78 2.42
N TYR A 10 -6.19 -29.87 2.76
CA TYR A 10 -5.86 -28.57 3.28
C TYR A 10 -5.87 -28.59 4.80
N ASN A 11 -4.79 -28.10 5.43
CA ASN A 11 -4.74 -27.78 6.85
C ASN A 11 -5.09 -26.30 6.99
N ALA A 12 -6.21 -26.01 7.63
CA ALA A 12 -6.76 -24.65 7.66
C ALA A 12 -6.72 -24.04 9.06
N ASP A 13 -6.26 -22.81 9.15
CA ASP A 13 -6.60 -21.94 10.27
C ASP A 13 -7.95 -21.27 10.01
N ILE A 14 -8.83 -21.31 11.01
CA ILE A 14 -10.03 -20.48 11.01
C ILE A 14 -9.74 -19.22 11.83
N TYR A 15 -9.94 -18.05 11.21
CA TYR A 15 -9.69 -16.78 11.87
C TYR A 15 -10.99 -16.04 12.17
N LEU A 16 -11.13 -15.67 13.44
CA LEU A 16 -12.31 -15.01 14.00
C LEU A 16 -11.92 -13.64 14.56
N ARG A 17 -12.74 -12.61 14.32
CA ARG A 17 -12.49 -11.29 14.88
C ARG A 17 -13.79 -10.61 15.33
N LEU A 18 -13.73 -10.03 16.53
CA LEU A 18 -14.70 -9.09 17.04
C LEU A 18 -14.11 -7.68 17.04
N SER A 19 -14.92 -6.66 16.73
CA SER A 19 -14.51 -5.26 16.89
C SER A 19 -15.08 -4.71 18.20
N ASP A 20 -14.37 -3.74 18.81
CA ASP A 20 -14.78 -3.03 20.04
C ASP A 20 -16.18 -2.40 19.97
N ASP A 21 -16.69 -2.15 18.75
CA ASP A 21 -18.02 -1.55 18.56
C ASP A 21 -19.19 -2.47 18.95
N ASP A 22 -18.94 -3.77 19.21
CA ASP A 22 -20.01 -4.76 19.48
C ASP A 22 -20.31 -4.96 20.98
N GLY A 23 -19.73 -4.13 21.88
CA GLY A 23 -20.12 -3.99 23.29
C GLY A 23 -19.65 -5.07 24.26
N ASP A 24 -19.53 -4.68 25.56
CA ASP A 24 -19.11 -5.47 26.72
C ASP A 24 -19.92 -6.77 26.94
N LYS A 25 -19.61 -7.85 26.24
CA LYS A 25 -20.15 -9.16 26.59
C LYS A 25 -19.05 -10.22 26.60
N PRO A 26 -18.97 -11.07 27.64
CA PRO A 26 -17.99 -12.14 27.71
C PRO A 26 -18.20 -13.10 26.53
N GLU A 27 -17.11 -13.43 25.82
CA GLU A 27 -17.03 -14.20 24.56
C GLU A 27 -18.28 -13.98 23.70
N SER A 28 -18.30 -12.89 22.96
CA SER A 28 -19.56 -12.41 22.39
C SER A 28 -20.18 -13.52 21.54
N ASN A 29 -21.50 -13.59 21.58
CA ASN A 29 -22.27 -14.47 20.70
C ASN A 29 -21.82 -14.36 19.23
N SER A 30 -21.14 -13.27 18.87
CA SER A 30 -20.57 -13.01 17.55
C SER A 30 -19.40 -13.93 17.20
N ILE A 31 -18.43 -14.18 18.11
CA ILE A 31 -17.32 -15.12 17.86
C ILE A 31 -17.84 -16.55 17.77
N LYS A 32 -18.74 -16.91 18.71
CA LYS A 32 -19.38 -18.23 18.70
C LYS A 32 -20.15 -18.45 17.39
N ASN A 33 -20.95 -17.48 16.97
CA ASN A 33 -21.71 -17.55 15.73
C ASN A 33 -20.81 -17.63 14.49
N GLN A 34 -19.67 -16.92 14.48
CA GLN A 34 -18.67 -17.02 13.39
C GLN A 34 -18.07 -18.43 13.34
N ARG A 35 -17.68 -18.99 14.49
CA ARG A 35 -17.15 -20.35 14.60
C ARG A 35 -18.14 -21.37 14.07
N GLU A 36 -19.39 -21.35 14.57
CA GLU A 36 -20.43 -22.25 14.14
C GLU A 36 -20.68 -22.15 12.63
N PHE A 37 -20.76 -20.93 12.10
CA PHE A 37 -20.95 -20.68 10.67
C PHE A 37 -19.84 -21.26 9.81
N ILE A 38 -18.56 -21.01 10.17
CA ILE A 38 -17.42 -21.54 9.45
C ILE A 38 -17.37 -23.06 9.54
N THR A 39 -17.60 -23.61 10.74
CA THR A 39 -17.58 -25.07 10.96
C THR A 39 -18.66 -25.76 10.15
N GLU A 40 -19.88 -25.19 10.08
CA GLU A 40 -20.97 -25.75 9.27
C GLU A 40 -20.62 -25.71 7.78
N PHE A 41 -20.07 -24.61 7.29
CA PHE A 41 -19.60 -24.50 5.90
C PHE A 41 -18.54 -25.55 5.56
N LEU A 42 -17.57 -25.77 6.45
CA LEU A 42 -16.49 -26.73 6.24
C LEU A 42 -16.95 -28.19 6.24
N LYS A 43 -18.15 -28.52 6.77
CA LYS A 43 -18.72 -29.88 6.63
C LYS A 43 -18.96 -30.26 5.16
N SER A 44 -19.17 -29.26 4.29
CA SER A 44 -19.32 -29.48 2.84
C SER A 44 -18.01 -29.63 2.10
N MET A 45 -16.84 -29.39 2.76
CA MET A 45 -15.51 -29.43 2.20
C MET A 45 -14.60 -30.44 2.93
N PRO A 46 -14.78 -31.75 2.70
CA PRO A 46 -14.08 -32.82 3.45
C PRO A 46 -12.57 -32.81 3.20
N GLU A 47 -12.09 -32.12 2.17
CA GLU A 47 -10.67 -31.91 1.89
C GLU A 47 -9.99 -30.90 2.82
N ILE A 48 -10.77 -30.12 3.62
CA ILE A 48 -10.23 -29.11 4.54
C ILE A 48 -10.33 -29.64 5.97
N ARG A 49 -9.20 -29.67 6.67
CA ARG A 49 -9.09 -29.98 8.09
C ARG A 49 -8.73 -28.73 8.88
N ILE A 50 -9.43 -28.48 9.98
CA ILE A 50 -9.09 -27.39 10.88
C ILE A 50 -7.82 -27.75 11.63
N HIS A 51 -6.78 -26.92 11.47
CA HIS A 51 -5.52 -26.99 12.20
C HIS A 51 -5.67 -26.25 13.53
N ALA A 52 -6.05 -24.97 13.49
CA ALA A 52 -6.24 -24.17 14.69
C ALA A 52 -7.35 -23.12 14.50
N GLU A 53 -7.87 -22.66 15.64
CA GLU A 53 -8.70 -21.48 15.72
C GLU A 53 -7.84 -20.31 16.24
N ARG A 54 -7.78 -19.24 15.46
CA ARG A 54 -7.09 -18.00 15.80
C ARG A 54 -8.13 -16.90 15.99
N LYS A 55 -8.05 -16.17 17.09
CA LYS A 55 -9.04 -15.15 17.41
C LYS A 55 -8.44 -13.86 17.89
N ASP A 56 -9.04 -12.73 17.50
CA ASP A 56 -8.81 -11.43 18.04
C ASP A 56 -10.11 -10.85 18.57
N ASP A 57 -10.20 -10.70 19.89
CA ASP A 57 -11.35 -10.16 20.60
C ASP A 57 -11.00 -8.79 21.17
N GLY A 58 -11.84 -7.76 20.93
CA GLY A 58 -11.61 -6.41 21.42
C GLY A 58 -10.54 -5.61 20.67
N PHE A 59 -10.14 -6.02 19.46
CA PHE A 59 -9.16 -5.30 18.67
C PHE A 59 -9.77 -4.54 17.50
N SER A 60 -9.34 -3.29 17.30
CA SER A 60 -9.75 -2.49 16.14
C SER A 60 -9.37 -3.19 14.82
N GLY A 61 -10.28 -3.15 13.85
CA GLY A 61 -10.01 -3.66 12.49
C GLY A 61 -8.96 -2.87 11.71
N VAL A 62 -8.45 -1.76 12.25
CA VAL A 62 -7.44 -0.88 11.63
C VAL A 62 -6.02 -1.34 11.99
N ASP A 63 -5.83 -1.95 13.15
CA ASP A 63 -4.52 -2.42 13.61
C ASP A 63 -4.28 -3.87 13.21
N PHE A 64 -3.10 -4.16 12.63
CA PHE A 64 -2.64 -5.51 12.25
C PHE A 64 -1.64 -6.13 13.22
N PHE A 65 -1.26 -5.44 14.31
CA PHE A 65 -0.44 -6.00 15.38
C PHE A 65 -1.27 -6.81 16.40
N ARG A 66 -2.32 -7.46 15.92
CA ARG A 66 -3.21 -8.30 16.72
C ARG A 66 -2.62 -9.70 16.87
N PRO A 67 -2.69 -10.31 18.07
CA PRO A 67 -2.08 -11.62 18.32
C PRO A 67 -2.59 -12.71 17.38
N GLY A 68 -3.91 -12.84 17.21
CA GLY A 68 -4.50 -13.92 16.42
C GLY A 68 -4.10 -13.88 14.94
N ILE A 69 -4.09 -12.69 14.29
CA ILE A 69 -3.66 -12.61 12.89
C ILE A 69 -2.14 -12.85 12.77
N GLN A 70 -1.33 -12.46 13.78
CA GLN A 70 0.10 -12.74 13.77
C GLN A 70 0.38 -14.25 13.90
N GLU A 71 -0.42 -14.97 14.69
CA GLU A 71 -0.34 -16.43 14.77
C GLU A 71 -0.69 -17.09 13.43
N VAL A 72 -1.79 -16.64 12.74
CA VAL A 72 -2.10 -17.12 11.38
C VAL A 72 -0.91 -16.92 10.44
N LEU A 73 -0.30 -15.72 10.44
CA LEU A 73 0.85 -15.43 9.57
C LEU A 73 2.07 -16.29 9.92
N GLN A 74 2.28 -16.58 11.20
CA GLN A 74 3.35 -17.47 11.64
C GLN A 74 3.12 -18.90 11.15
N ASP A 75 1.88 -19.41 11.25
CA ASP A 75 1.52 -20.75 10.78
C ASP A 75 1.65 -20.87 9.26
N VAL A 76 1.30 -19.81 8.52
CA VAL A 76 1.53 -19.70 7.07
C VAL A 76 3.02 -19.75 6.73
N ARG A 77 3.84 -18.92 7.38
CA ARG A 77 5.30 -18.84 7.13
C ARG A 77 6.03 -20.13 7.47
N SER A 78 5.59 -20.84 8.51
CA SER A 78 6.14 -22.12 8.89
C SER A 78 5.71 -23.28 8.00
N GLY A 79 4.68 -23.08 7.15
CA GLY A 79 4.07 -24.13 6.37
C GLY A 79 3.20 -25.09 7.18
N ALA A 80 2.86 -24.76 8.42
CA ALA A 80 1.93 -25.54 9.26
C ALA A 80 0.52 -25.57 8.65
N VAL A 81 0.13 -24.48 7.98
CA VAL A 81 -1.18 -24.37 7.28
C VAL A 81 -0.98 -23.99 5.82
N ASN A 82 -1.86 -24.49 4.98
CA ASN A 82 -1.95 -24.16 3.56
C ASN A 82 -3.35 -23.67 3.16
N CYS A 83 -4.19 -23.38 4.16
CA CYS A 83 -5.51 -22.77 3.98
C CYS A 83 -5.80 -21.81 5.13
N VAL A 84 -6.50 -20.71 4.83
CA VAL A 84 -7.03 -19.79 5.84
C VAL A 84 -8.50 -19.53 5.51
N VAL A 85 -9.39 -19.65 6.51
CA VAL A 85 -10.83 -19.47 6.34
C VAL A 85 -11.34 -18.38 7.27
N VAL A 86 -12.09 -17.44 6.70
CA VAL A 86 -12.78 -16.37 7.44
C VAL A 86 -14.25 -16.33 7.06
N LYS A 87 -15.07 -15.72 7.92
CA LYS A 87 -16.49 -15.51 7.59
C LYS A 87 -16.63 -14.53 6.42
N ASP A 88 -15.92 -13.41 6.45
CA ASP A 88 -15.88 -12.37 5.43
C ASP A 88 -14.53 -11.63 5.45
N LEU A 89 -14.19 -10.93 4.36
CA LEU A 89 -12.93 -10.17 4.22
C LEU A 89 -12.74 -9.12 5.32
N SER A 90 -13.82 -8.55 5.85
CA SER A 90 -13.73 -7.55 6.91
C SER A 90 -13.11 -8.11 8.20
N ARG A 91 -13.10 -9.43 8.38
CA ARG A 91 -12.43 -10.09 9.53
C ARG A 91 -10.93 -9.94 9.46
N LEU A 92 -10.30 -9.98 8.25
CA LEU A 92 -8.87 -9.70 8.11
C LEU A 92 -8.55 -8.26 8.51
N GLY A 93 -9.36 -7.29 8.12
CA GLY A 93 -9.17 -5.90 8.50
C GLY A 93 -10.06 -4.94 7.74
N ARG A 94 -10.21 -3.71 8.28
CA ARG A 94 -10.89 -2.60 7.62
C ARG A 94 -9.92 -1.74 6.80
N ASN A 95 -8.62 -1.90 7.00
CA ASN A 95 -7.59 -1.24 6.24
C ASN A 95 -7.25 -2.06 5.00
N TYR A 96 -7.68 -1.61 3.81
CA TYR A 96 -7.49 -2.31 2.55
C TYR A 96 -6.02 -2.54 2.17
N ILE A 97 -5.13 -1.64 2.58
CA ILE A 97 -3.69 -1.77 2.29
C ILE A 97 -3.10 -2.94 3.08
N GLU A 98 -3.37 -2.99 4.38
CA GLU A 98 -2.86 -4.06 5.24
C GLU A 98 -3.52 -5.40 4.90
N THR A 99 -4.84 -5.41 4.66
CA THR A 99 -5.55 -6.60 4.17
C THR A 99 -4.93 -7.12 2.87
N GLY A 100 -4.60 -6.21 1.94
CA GLY A 100 -3.95 -6.56 0.70
C GLY A 100 -2.55 -7.17 0.88
N LYS A 101 -1.76 -6.69 1.84
CA LYS A 101 -0.46 -7.28 2.19
C LYS A 101 -0.61 -8.71 2.71
N VAL A 102 -1.58 -8.94 3.60
CA VAL A 102 -1.86 -10.28 4.14
C VAL A 102 -2.31 -11.23 3.03
N LEU A 103 -3.21 -10.81 2.15
CA LEU A 103 -3.64 -11.62 1.01
C LEU A 103 -2.51 -11.90 0.03
N GLN A 104 -1.61 -10.93 -0.18
CA GLN A 104 -0.43 -11.14 -1.00
C GLN A 104 0.52 -12.16 -0.35
N GLU A 105 0.73 -12.08 0.96
CA GLU A 105 1.55 -13.04 1.70
C GLU A 105 0.98 -14.46 1.61
N PHE A 106 -0.37 -14.62 1.72
CA PHE A 106 -1.02 -15.92 1.50
C PHE A 106 -0.75 -16.43 0.07
N ALA A 107 -0.85 -15.57 -0.93
CA ALA A 107 -0.58 -15.94 -2.33
C ALA A 107 0.89 -16.34 -2.54
N ASP A 108 1.84 -15.61 -1.96
CA ASP A 108 3.28 -15.87 -2.07
C ASP A 108 3.68 -17.22 -1.45
N HIS A 109 2.94 -17.66 -0.41
CA HIS A 109 3.12 -18.97 0.23
C HIS A 109 2.23 -20.08 -0.34
N GLY A 110 1.44 -19.78 -1.40
CA GLY A 110 0.54 -20.75 -2.02
C GLY A 110 -0.62 -21.19 -1.12
N VAL A 111 -1.02 -20.35 -0.15
CA VAL A 111 -2.09 -20.63 0.80
C VAL A 111 -3.45 -20.35 0.16
N ARG A 112 -4.36 -21.34 0.21
CA ARG A 112 -5.76 -21.15 -0.17
C ARG A 112 -6.45 -20.24 0.84
N PHE A 113 -7.11 -19.20 0.35
CA PHE A 113 -7.87 -18.29 1.19
C PHE A 113 -9.34 -18.31 0.83
N ILE A 114 -10.19 -18.46 1.86
CA ILE A 114 -11.66 -18.54 1.72
C ILE A 114 -12.31 -17.48 2.60
N ALA A 115 -13.11 -16.58 1.99
CA ALA A 115 -14.02 -15.67 2.67
C ALA A 115 -15.46 -16.03 2.28
N ILE A 116 -16.16 -16.68 3.20
CA ILE A 116 -17.40 -17.42 2.90
C ILE A 116 -18.51 -16.51 2.42
N ASN A 117 -18.81 -15.43 3.17
CA ASN A 117 -19.88 -14.49 2.81
C ASN A 117 -19.62 -13.72 1.53
N ASP A 118 -18.33 -13.50 1.21
CA ASP A 118 -17.93 -12.81 0.00
C ASP A 118 -17.90 -13.73 -1.24
N GLY A 119 -18.18 -15.03 -1.04
CA GLY A 119 -18.08 -16.05 -2.09
C GLY A 119 -16.67 -16.16 -2.69
N TYR A 120 -15.66 -15.79 -1.91
CA TYR A 120 -14.28 -15.74 -2.36
C TYR A 120 -13.50 -16.98 -1.94
N ASP A 121 -12.89 -17.65 -2.92
CA ASP A 121 -12.06 -18.84 -2.71
C ASP A 121 -10.96 -18.88 -3.77
N THR A 122 -9.71 -18.80 -3.34
CA THR A 122 -8.57 -18.77 -4.25
C THR A 122 -8.36 -20.05 -5.04
N ALA A 123 -8.87 -21.18 -4.58
CA ALA A 123 -8.79 -22.44 -5.34
C ALA A 123 -9.76 -22.46 -6.53
N ASN A 124 -10.87 -21.75 -6.47
CA ASN A 124 -11.86 -21.65 -7.55
C ASN A 124 -11.54 -20.52 -8.55
N ALA A 125 -10.40 -19.92 -8.46
CA ALA A 125 -10.07 -18.60 -8.91
C ALA A 125 -9.46 -18.49 -10.32
N GLN A 126 -9.79 -19.34 -11.27
CA GLN A 126 -9.48 -19.01 -12.66
C GLN A 126 -10.25 -17.78 -13.19
N GLY A 127 -11.21 -17.26 -12.42
CA GLY A 127 -11.96 -16.04 -12.76
C GLY A 127 -12.16 -15.01 -11.63
N GLN A 128 -12.14 -15.39 -10.37
CA GLN A 128 -12.55 -14.53 -9.24
C GLN A 128 -11.39 -13.94 -8.41
N ALA A 129 -10.23 -14.60 -8.31
CA ALA A 129 -9.08 -14.07 -7.59
C ALA A 129 -8.58 -12.76 -8.21
N SER A 130 -8.63 -12.63 -9.53
CA SER A 130 -8.31 -11.38 -10.22
C SER A 130 -9.33 -10.27 -9.92
N THR A 131 -10.56 -10.61 -9.58
CA THR A 131 -11.66 -9.64 -9.39
C THR A 131 -11.54 -8.86 -8.09
N ILE A 132 -10.97 -9.44 -7.03
CA ILE A 132 -10.78 -8.76 -5.73
C ILE A 132 -9.33 -8.33 -5.51
N LEU A 133 -8.35 -9.17 -5.83
CA LEU A 133 -6.93 -8.84 -5.64
C LEU A 133 -6.46 -7.71 -6.55
N LEU A 134 -6.93 -7.62 -7.79
CA LEU A 134 -6.57 -6.54 -8.72
C LEU A 134 -7.03 -5.16 -8.24
N PRO A 135 -8.30 -4.93 -7.87
CA PRO A 135 -8.73 -3.67 -7.26
C PRO A 135 -7.98 -3.33 -5.97
N ILE A 136 -7.72 -4.32 -5.11
CA ILE A 136 -6.94 -4.10 -3.88
C ILE A 136 -5.51 -3.69 -4.21
N LYS A 137 -4.83 -4.35 -5.14
CA LYS A 137 -3.49 -3.97 -5.60
C LYS A 137 -3.47 -2.56 -6.19
N ASN A 138 -4.47 -2.20 -6.98
CA ASN A 138 -4.58 -0.85 -7.55
C ASN A 138 -4.79 0.20 -6.44
N LEU A 139 -5.67 -0.04 -5.48
CA LEU A 139 -5.86 0.84 -4.32
C LEU A 139 -4.59 0.97 -3.46
N MET A 140 -3.83 -0.12 -3.28
CA MET A 140 -2.53 -0.08 -2.60
C MET A 140 -1.53 0.81 -3.33
N ASN A 141 -1.40 0.64 -4.64
CA ASN A 141 -0.49 1.43 -5.47
C ASN A 141 -0.87 2.93 -5.45
N ASP A 142 -2.15 3.25 -5.55
CA ASP A 142 -2.65 4.63 -5.49
C ASP A 142 -2.41 5.27 -4.12
N SER A 143 -2.68 4.54 -3.03
CA SER A 143 -2.42 5.01 -1.66
C SER A 143 -0.94 5.23 -1.42
N TYR A 144 -0.09 4.29 -1.87
CA TYR A 144 1.35 4.41 -1.75
C TYR A 144 1.90 5.63 -2.50
N SER A 145 1.39 5.87 -3.71
CA SER A 145 1.73 7.04 -4.52
C SER A 145 1.32 8.36 -3.86
N ARG A 146 0.13 8.41 -3.22
CA ARG A 146 -0.34 9.58 -2.46
C ARG A 146 0.52 9.85 -1.24
N ASP A 147 0.83 8.82 -0.44
CA ASP A 147 1.66 8.96 0.77
C ASP A 147 3.07 9.45 0.43
N ILE A 148 3.68 8.92 -0.63
CA ILE A 148 4.97 9.38 -1.14
C ILE A 148 4.86 10.85 -1.55
N SER A 149 3.83 11.24 -2.32
CA SER A 149 3.61 12.62 -2.74
C SER A 149 3.49 13.58 -1.55
N VAL A 150 2.73 13.19 -0.51
CA VAL A 150 2.57 14.00 0.70
C VAL A 150 3.91 14.16 1.43
N LYS A 151 4.66 13.08 1.61
CA LYS A 151 5.99 13.10 2.26
C LYS A 151 6.99 13.95 1.49
N ILE A 152 7.05 13.81 0.15
CA ILE A 152 7.93 14.62 -0.71
C ILE A 152 7.55 16.11 -0.61
N ARG A 153 6.26 16.46 -0.73
CA ARG A 153 5.81 17.86 -0.63
C ARG A 153 6.16 18.46 0.73
N SER A 154 5.88 17.76 1.82
CA SER A 154 6.22 18.20 3.17
C SER A 154 7.74 18.44 3.32
N HIS A 155 8.56 17.51 2.84
CA HIS A 155 10.01 17.64 2.87
C HIS A 155 10.51 18.83 2.04
N LEU A 156 9.98 19.02 0.84
CA LEU A 156 10.31 20.17 -0.02
C LEU A 156 9.87 21.49 0.61
N GLU A 157 8.72 21.52 1.28
CA GLU A 157 8.24 22.73 1.96
C GLU A 157 9.12 23.12 3.13
N VAL A 158 9.57 22.16 3.94
CA VAL A 158 10.56 22.41 4.99
C VAL A 158 11.84 22.98 4.43
N LYS A 159 12.36 22.45 3.32
CA LYS A 159 13.55 22.99 2.63
C LYS A 159 13.33 24.42 2.15
N LYS A 160 12.18 24.70 1.50
CA LYS A 160 11.83 26.06 1.04
C LYS A 160 11.76 27.06 2.19
N ARG A 161 11.14 26.68 3.31
CA ARG A 161 11.06 27.52 4.52
C ARG A 161 12.45 27.83 5.12
N LYS A 162 13.44 26.95 4.92
CA LYS A 162 14.84 27.15 5.29
C LYS A 162 15.64 27.96 4.26
N GLY A 163 14.99 28.48 3.21
CA GLY A 163 15.65 29.20 2.13
C GLY A 163 16.48 28.32 1.19
N GLN A 164 16.31 27.01 1.25
CA GLN A 164 17.06 26.08 0.42
C GLN A 164 16.46 26.01 -0.99
N PHE A 165 17.33 25.99 -1.98
CA PHE A 165 16.93 25.78 -3.36
C PHE A 165 16.51 24.33 -3.60
N VAL A 166 15.33 24.13 -4.17
CA VAL A 166 14.74 22.80 -4.41
C VAL A 166 14.49 22.49 -5.88
N GLY A 167 14.88 23.38 -6.78
CA GLY A 167 14.72 23.18 -8.23
C GLY A 167 15.69 22.14 -8.79
N ALA A 168 15.27 21.46 -9.86
CA ALA A 168 16.13 20.51 -10.57
C ALA A 168 17.34 21.22 -11.20
N PHE A 169 17.12 22.40 -11.80
CA PHE A 169 18.14 23.21 -12.46
C PHE A 169 18.14 24.62 -11.89
N ALA A 170 19.32 25.23 -11.79
CA ALA A 170 19.45 26.64 -11.45
C ALA A 170 18.88 27.49 -12.60
N ALA A 171 18.31 28.67 -12.28
CA ALA A 171 17.93 29.66 -13.28
C ALA A 171 19.22 30.26 -13.93
N TYR A 172 19.12 30.71 -15.17
CA TYR A 172 20.24 31.39 -15.87
C TYR A 172 20.68 32.59 -15.05
N GLY A 173 22.00 32.76 -14.89
CA GLY A 173 22.59 33.70 -13.97
C GLY A 173 23.00 33.11 -12.62
N TYR A 174 22.66 31.85 -12.37
CA TYR A 174 23.02 31.12 -11.15
C TYR A 174 23.53 29.72 -11.46
N LEU A 175 24.39 29.22 -10.59
CA LEU A 175 24.85 27.83 -10.54
C LEU A 175 24.44 27.19 -9.19
N LYS A 176 24.36 25.89 -9.15
CA LYS A 176 24.29 25.20 -7.86
C LYS A 176 25.65 25.18 -7.21
N SER A 177 25.71 25.48 -5.91
CA SER A 177 26.97 25.41 -5.17
C SER A 177 27.57 23.98 -5.28
N PRO A 178 28.87 23.86 -5.50
CA PRO A 178 29.55 22.56 -5.49
C PRO A 178 29.52 21.91 -4.12
N ASP A 179 29.45 22.69 -3.02
CA ASP A 179 29.43 22.19 -1.64
C ASP A 179 28.02 21.82 -1.15
N ASP A 180 26.98 22.52 -1.61
CA ASP A 180 25.61 22.28 -1.24
C ASP A 180 24.65 22.49 -2.44
N LYS A 181 24.10 21.40 -2.96
CA LYS A 181 23.16 21.42 -4.09
C LYS A 181 21.87 22.21 -3.81
N ASN A 182 21.57 22.52 -2.54
CA ASN A 182 20.41 23.31 -2.16
C ASN A 182 20.74 24.82 -2.00
N GLN A 183 21.94 25.23 -2.36
CA GLN A 183 22.34 26.62 -2.41
C GLN A 183 22.66 27.02 -3.86
N LEU A 184 22.30 28.26 -4.21
CA LEU A 184 22.66 28.88 -5.47
C LEU A 184 23.82 29.83 -5.24
N VAL A 185 24.78 29.83 -6.16
CA VAL A 185 25.84 30.82 -6.28
C VAL A 185 25.64 31.60 -7.58
N VAL A 186 26.05 32.84 -7.60
CA VAL A 186 25.97 33.68 -8.81
C VAL A 186 26.96 33.15 -9.84
N ASP A 187 26.53 32.99 -11.08
CA ASP A 187 27.39 32.84 -12.25
C ASP A 187 27.67 34.22 -12.77
N ASP A 188 28.87 34.75 -12.50
CA ASP A 188 29.21 36.15 -12.77
C ASP A 188 28.98 36.52 -14.24
N TYR A 189 29.38 35.66 -15.17
CA TYR A 189 29.17 35.90 -16.60
C TYR A 189 27.68 35.92 -16.98
N ALA A 190 26.95 34.89 -16.63
CA ALA A 190 25.53 34.80 -16.96
C ALA A 190 24.69 35.85 -16.20
N ALA A 191 25.11 36.25 -15.00
CA ALA A 191 24.44 37.28 -14.23
C ALA A 191 24.57 38.67 -14.84
N GLU A 192 25.69 38.98 -15.49
CA GLU A 192 25.88 40.25 -16.25
C GLU A 192 24.89 40.30 -17.41
N VAL A 193 24.78 39.24 -18.18
CA VAL A 193 23.78 39.14 -19.27
C VAL A 193 22.36 39.34 -18.74
N VAL A 194 22.00 38.74 -17.62
CA VAL A 194 20.67 38.94 -16.99
C VAL A 194 20.47 40.40 -16.59
N ARG A 195 21.48 41.06 -15.99
CA ARG A 195 21.39 42.47 -15.60
C ARG A 195 21.20 43.38 -16.83
N ASP A 196 21.88 43.10 -17.93
CA ASP A 196 21.75 43.83 -19.18
C ASP A 196 20.36 43.66 -19.80
N ILE A 197 19.81 42.44 -19.81
CA ILE A 197 18.42 42.18 -20.23
C ILE A 197 17.44 43.06 -19.45
N PHE A 198 17.54 43.08 -18.12
CA PHE A 198 16.67 43.92 -17.28
C PHE A 198 16.88 45.42 -17.53
N ARG A 199 18.14 45.88 -17.70
CA ARG A 199 18.48 47.27 -18.00
C ARG A 199 17.81 47.70 -19.31
N TRP A 200 18.02 46.98 -20.40
CA TRP A 200 17.45 47.27 -21.71
C TRP A 200 15.92 47.24 -21.68
N LYS A 201 15.33 46.33 -20.89
CA LYS A 201 13.88 46.29 -20.71
C LYS A 201 13.35 47.55 -20.02
N LEU A 202 14.04 48.05 -19.00
CA LEU A 202 13.68 49.29 -18.30
C LEU A 202 13.87 50.54 -19.20
N GLU A 203 14.83 50.52 -20.11
CA GLU A 203 15.05 51.54 -21.13
C GLU A 203 14.00 51.52 -22.25
N GLY A 204 13.03 50.59 -22.20
CA GLY A 204 11.90 50.52 -23.14
C GLY A 204 12.13 49.60 -24.34
N MET A 205 13.24 48.82 -24.37
CA MET A 205 13.50 47.89 -25.47
C MET A 205 12.44 46.78 -25.51
N SER A 206 12.03 46.41 -26.71
CA SER A 206 11.12 45.27 -26.89
C SER A 206 11.83 43.95 -26.61
N GLN A 207 11.07 42.90 -26.27
CA GLN A 207 11.64 41.56 -26.04
C GLN A 207 12.39 41.05 -27.29
N GLN A 208 11.83 41.29 -28.48
CA GLN A 208 12.49 40.92 -29.73
C GLN A 208 13.81 41.68 -29.92
N GLY A 209 13.82 42.98 -29.64
CA GLY A 209 15.05 43.79 -29.74
C GLY A 209 16.14 43.34 -28.77
N ILE A 210 15.76 42.90 -27.56
CA ILE A 210 16.71 42.32 -26.58
C ILE A 210 17.27 41.00 -27.13
N ALA A 211 16.42 40.13 -27.67
CA ALA A 211 16.85 38.84 -28.23
C ALA A 211 17.80 39.06 -29.44
N ASP A 212 17.45 40.00 -30.35
CA ASP A 212 18.27 40.32 -31.51
C ASP A 212 19.63 40.85 -31.09
N ARG A 213 19.68 41.68 -30.04
CA ARG A 213 20.93 42.21 -29.48
C ARG A 213 21.81 41.13 -28.86
N LEU A 214 21.20 40.25 -28.06
CA LEU A 214 21.92 39.09 -27.45
C LEU A 214 22.52 38.19 -28.53
N ASN A 215 21.77 37.93 -29.61
CA ASN A 215 22.24 37.09 -30.71
C ASN A 215 23.36 37.79 -31.54
N ALA A 216 23.42 39.11 -31.53
CA ALA A 216 24.47 39.86 -32.23
C ALA A 216 25.76 39.93 -31.41
N ASP A 217 25.65 39.95 -30.09
CA ASP A 217 26.80 40.05 -29.17
C ASP A 217 27.47 38.67 -28.92
N GLY A 218 26.91 37.54 -29.45
CA GLY A 218 27.46 36.18 -29.40
C GLY A 218 26.91 35.35 -28.29
#